data_13223bcbf549f3bffbf065bc5c0dc040
#
_entry.id   13223bcbf549f3bffbf065bc5c0dc040
#
_cell.length_a   1.000
_cell.length_b   1.000
_cell.length_c   1.000
_cell.angle_alpha   90.00
_cell.angle_beta   90.00
_cell.angle_gamma   90.00
#
_symmetry.space_group_name_H-M   'P 1'
#
loop_
_entity.id
_entity.type
_entity.pdbx_description
1 polymer ?
#
loop_
_entity_poly.entity_id
_entity_poly.type
_entity_poly.pdbx_seq_one_letter_code
_entity_poly.pdbx_strand_id
1 'polypeptide(L)'
;MVPRVEVDSYVDAPDDVVAHLAVVAKRIGAAQVRVFEAPRAGLVVAGYGVDHLHLHVLPIRSEEDLSFSSARHPEGSELDAAMERLRSGLVEDDWGEFVPARLDSAALA
;
A
#
# COMPACT_ATOMS: atom_id res chain seq x y z
N MET A 1 3.69 -1.53 1.65
CA MET A 1 3.79 -1.12 3.08
C MET A 1 4.65 -2.09 3.86
N VAL A 2 5.35 -1.60 4.86
CA VAL A 2 6.30 -2.38 5.66
C VAL A 2 6.11 -2.05 7.15
N PRO A 3 6.37 -3.02 8.06
CA PRO A 3 6.44 -2.71 9.48
C PRO A 3 7.77 -2.02 9.81
N ARG A 4 7.81 -1.31 10.93
CA ARG A 4 9.07 -0.71 11.42
C ARG A 4 9.99 -1.77 12.02
N VAL A 5 9.42 -2.84 12.56
CA VAL A 5 10.20 -3.98 13.06
C VAL A 5 10.79 -4.72 11.88
N GLU A 6 12.09 -4.99 11.93
CA GLU A 6 12.78 -5.70 10.87
C GLU A 6 12.53 -7.21 11.01
N VAL A 7 11.72 -7.75 10.11
CA VAL A 7 11.44 -9.19 10.01
C VAL A 7 11.44 -9.57 8.53
N ASP A 8 11.94 -10.75 8.23
CA ASP A 8 12.06 -11.24 6.85
C ASP A 8 10.69 -11.65 6.30
N SER A 9 10.00 -12.53 6.99
CA SER A 9 8.75 -13.13 6.53
C SER A 9 7.60 -12.85 7.50
N TYR A 10 6.36 -12.83 6.96
CA TYR A 10 5.19 -12.58 7.80
C TYR A 10 4.95 -13.70 8.83
N VAL A 11 5.40 -14.93 8.53
CA VAL A 11 5.25 -16.06 9.46
C VAL A 11 6.16 -15.92 10.68
N ASP A 12 7.19 -15.09 10.60
CA ASP A 12 8.12 -14.80 11.69
C ASP A 12 7.75 -13.53 12.46
N ALA A 13 6.80 -12.75 11.96
CA ALA A 13 6.40 -11.52 12.60
C ALA A 13 5.48 -11.80 13.80
N PRO A 14 5.55 -10.98 14.88
CA PRO A 14 4.60 -11.07 15.97
C PRO A 14 3.15 -10.91 15.48
N ASP A 15 2.22 -11.62 16.12
CA ASP A 15 0.81 -11.60 15.73
C ASP A 15 0.21 -10.19 15.73
N ASP A 16 0.57 -9.36 16.72
CA ASP A 16 0.08 -7.99 16.80
C ASP A 16 0.58 -7.12 15.63
N VAL A 17 1.80 -7.37 15.16
CA VAL A 17 2.34 -6.67 13.99
C VAL A 17 1.58 -7.08 12.72
N VAL A 18 1.34 -8.38 12.52
CA VAL A 18 0.58 -8.89 11.38
C VAL A 18 -0.84 -8.34 11.40
N ALA A 19 -1.50 -8.37 12.55
CA ALA A 19 -2.85 -7.84 12.70
C ALA A 19 -2.92 -6.34 12.38
N HIS A 20 -1.96 -5.58 12.87
CA HIS A 20 -1.89 -4.14 12.60
C HIS A 20 -1.69 -3.86 11.10
N LEU A 21 -0.76 -4.58 10.46
CA LEU A 21 -0.53 -4.44 9.02
C LEU A 21 -1.79 -4.74 8.22
N ALA A 22 -2.54 -5.78 8.60
CA ALA A 22 -3.78 -6.15 7.92
C ALA A 22 -4.85 -5.05 8.04
N VAL A 23 -4.97 -4.43 9.22
CA VAL A 23 -5.92 -3.32 9.42
C VAL A 23 -5.50 -2.10 8.60
N VAL A 24 -4.23 -1.75 8.60
CA VAL A 24 -3.72 -0.63 7.77
C VAL A 24 -3.94 -0.91 6.28
N ALA A 25 -3.65 -2.13 5.83
CA ALA A 25 -3.89 -2.55 4.45
C ALA A 25 -5.37 -2.41 4.07
N LYS A 26 -6.28 -2.81 4.96
CA LYS A 26 -7.72 -2.65 4.75
C LYS A 26 -8.10 -1.18 4.54
N ARG A 27 -7.56 -0.28 5.34
CA ARG A 27 -7.87 1.17 5.22
C ARG A 27 -7.33 1.76 3.92
N ILE A 28 -6.10 1.42 3.58
CA ILE A 28 -5.50 1.86 2.30
C ILE A 28 -6.29 1.28 1.13
N GLY A 29 -6.61 0.00 1.17
CA GLY A 29 -7.39 -0.67 0.13
C GLY A 29 -8.78 -0.07 -0.05
N ALA A 30 -9.46 0.26 1.04
CA ALA A 30 -10.77 0.92 0.98
C ALA A 30 -10.68 2.28 0.29
N ALA A 31 -9.66 3.08 0.60
CA ALA A 31 -9.42 4.36 -0.05
C ALA A 31 -9.12 4.18 -1.54
N GLN A 32 -8.30 3.18 -1.90
CA GLN A 32 -7.97 2.88 -3.29
C GLN A 32 -9.20 2.50 -4.11
N VAL A 33 -10.06 1.65 -3.56
CA VAL A 33 -11.31 1.22 -4.23
C VAL A 33 -12.18 2.43 -4.54
N ARG A 34 -12.33 3.33 -3.59
CA ARG A 34 -13.15 4.52 -3.77
C ARG A 34 -12.50 5.54 -4.70
N VAL A 35 -11.24 5.87 -4.47
CA VAL A 35 -10.54 6.94 -5.19
C VAL A 35 -10.28 6.56 -6.65
N PHE A 36 -9.91 5.31 -6.92
CA PHE A 36 -9.59 4.84 -8.27
C PHE A 36 -10.75 4.10 -8.93
N GLU A 37 -11.91 4.08 -8.28
CA GLU A 37 -13.12 3.44 -8.81
C GLU A 37 -12.86 1.98 -9.22
N ALA A 38 -12.09 1.26 -8.40
CA ALA A 38 -11.77 -0.14 -8.65
C ALA A 38 -12.81 -1.05 -7.97
N PRO A 39 -13.13 -2.20 -8.58
CA PRO A 39 -14.09 -3.14 -7.97
C PRO A 39 -13.57 -3.75 -6.67
N ARG A 40 -12.26 -3.92 -6.53
CA ARG A 40 -11.65 -4.54 -5.35
C ARG A 40 -10.26 -3.99 -5.08
N ALA A 41 -9.78 -4.21 -3.86
CA ALA A 41 -8.38 -4.06 -3.50
C ALA A 41 -7.75 -5.44 -3.34
N GLY A 42 -6.56 -5.62 -3.88
CA GLY A 42 -5.77 -6.83 -3.72
C GLY A 42 -4.71 -6.67 -2.64
N LEU A 43 -4.37 -7.76 -1.99
CA LEU A 43 -3.33 -7.80 -0.96
C LEU A 43 -2.41 -8.98 -1.27
N VAL A 44 -1.10 -8.71 -1.40
CA VAL A 44 -0.11 -9.74 -1.69
C VAL A 44 1.05 -9.65 -0.71
N VAL A 45 1.45 -10.80 -0.17
CA VAL A 45 2.60 -10.94 0.72
C VAL A 45 3.44 -12.10 0.19
N ALA A 46 4.42 -11.82 -0.67
CA ALA A 46 5.25 -12.87 -1.28
C ALA A 46 6.64 -12.97 -0.65
N GLY A 47 7.37 -11.86 -0.58
CA GLY A 47 8.61 -11.79 0.20
C GLY A 47 9.89 -12.25 -0.48
N TYR A 48 9.90 -12.44 -1.80
CA TYR A 48 11.11 -12.91 -2.48
C TYR A 48 12.07 -11.80 -2.93
N GLY A 49 11.54 -10.61 -3.20
CA GLY A 49 12.35 -9.53 -3.76
C GLY A 49 13.23 -8.79 -2.76
N VAL A 50 12.80 -8.71 -1.51
CA VAL A 50 13.50 -7.97 -0.45
C VAL A 50 13.34 -8.74 0.85
N ASP A 51 14.43 -8.87 1.63
CA ASP A 51 14.48 -9.59 2.91
C ASP A 51 13.88 -8.77 4.05
N HIS A 52 12.80 -8.08 3.80
CA HIS A 52 12.03 -7.35 4.78
C HIS A 52 10.56 -7.50 4.46
N LEU A 53 9.77 -7.89 5.44
CA LEU A 53 8.33 -8.08 5.28
C LEU A 53 7.70 -6.86 4.62
N HIS A 54 7.02 -7.09 3.51
CA HIS A 54 6.30 -6.03 2.80
C HIS A 54 4.99 -6.56 2.24
N LEU A 55 3.97 -5.72 2.29
CA LEU A 55 2.64 -6.00 1.78
C LEU A 55 2.37 -5.09 0.60
N HIS A 56 1.89 -5.68 -0.48
CA HIS A 56 1.41 -4.94 -1.64
C HIS A 56 -0.10 -4.80 -1.53
N VAL A 57 -0.57 -3.56 -1.49
CA VAL A 57 -1.99 -3.22 -1.50
C VAL A 57 -2.25 -2.44 -2.78
N LEU A 58 -3.15 -2.93 -3.62
CA LEU A 58 -3.38 -2.32 -4.92
C LEU A 58 -4.85 -2.40 -5.34
N PRO A 59 -5.35 -1.38 -6.04
CA PRO A 59 -6.67 -1.45 -6.65
C PRO A 59 -6.61 -2.41 -7.84
N ILE A 60 -7.54 -3.34 -7.93
CA ILE A 60 -7.55 -4.36 -8.98
C ILE A 60 -8.91 -4.44 -9.67
N ARG A 61 -8.89 -4.82 -10.96
CA ARG A 61 -10.08 -5.06 -11.76
C ARG A 61 -10.25 -6.55 -12.09
N SER A 62 -9.15 -7.31 -11.98
CA SER A 62 -9.14 -8.76 -12.16
C SER A 62 -7.98 -9.36 -11.37
N GLU A 63 -7.98 -10.67 -11.20
CA GLU A 63 -6.89 -11.37 -10.50
C GLU A 63 -5.55 -11.25 -11.24
N GLU A 64 -5.58 -11.03 -12.55
CA GLU A 64 -4.37 -10.83 -13.35
C GLU A 64 -3.59 -9.58 -12.92
N ASP A 65 -4.25 -8.59 -12.36
CA ASP A 65 -3.60 -7.38 -11.86
C ASP A 65 -2.67 -7.66 -10.67
N LEU A 66 -2.80 -8.82 -10.04
CA LEU A 66 -1.91 -9.25 -8.96
C LEU A 66 -0.57 -9.80 -9.47
N SER A 67 -0.44 -9.99 -10.77
CA SER A 67 0.81 -10.47 -11.37
C SER A 67 1.78 -9.32 -11.58
N PHE A 68 3.00 -9.46 -11.05
CA PHE A 68 4.05 -8.46 -11.26
C PHE A 68 4.51 -8.37 -12.72
N SER A 69 4.27 -9.40 -13.51
CA SER A 69 4.60 -9.39 -14.95
C SER A 69 3.71 -8.42 -15.73
N SER A 70 2.54 -8.06 -15.22
CA SER A 70 1.65 -7.07 -15.83
C SER A 70 1.90 -5.64 -15.34
N ALA A 71 2.84 -5.46 -14.42
CA ALA A 71 3.18 -4.14 -13.90
C ALA A 71 3.79 -3.27 -15.00
N ARG A 72 3.32 -2.03 -15.10
CA ARG A 72 3.90 -1.04 -15.99
C ARG A 72 4.73 -0.02 -15.21
N HIS A 73 5.57 0.71 -15.90
CA HIS A 73 6.39 1.76 -15.30
C HIS A 73 5.83 3.13 -15.70
N PRO A 74 4.87 3.68 -14.93
CA PRO A 74 4.30 4.99 -15.25
C PRO A 74 5.32 6.11 -15.03
N GLU A 75 5.09 7.24 -15.68
CA GLU A 75 5.91 8.45 -15.46
C GLU A 75 5.70 8.98 -14.03
N GLY A 76 6.71 9.72 -13.53
CA GLY A 76 6.67 10.29 -12.19
C GLY A 76 5.45 11.17 -11.93
N SER A 77 5.00 11.92 -12.94
CA SER A 77 3.80 12.76 -12.83
C SER A 77 2.52 11.94 -12.61
N GLU A 78 2.41 10.76 -13.21
CA GLU A 78 1.28 9.85 -12.99
C GLU A 78 1.31 9.29 -11.56
N LEU A 79 2.50 8.94 -11.07
CA LEU A 79 2.66 8.44 -9.70
C LEU A 79 2.33 9.53 -8.67
N ASP A 80 2.78 10.75 -8.91
CA ASP A 80 2.50 11.88 -8.03
C ASP A 80 1.00 12.19 -7.97
N ALA A 81 0.33 12.17 -9.12
CA ALA A 81 -1.11 12.39 -9.18
C ALA A 81 -1.88 11.28 -8.46
N ALA A 82 -1.49 10.03 -8.64
CA ALA A 82 -2.12 8.89 -7.96
C ALA A 82 -1.91 8.96 -6.45
N MET A 83 -0.70 9.31 -6.02
CA MET A 83 -0.37 9.47 -4.60
C MET A 83 -1.21 10.59 -3.96
N GLU A 84 -1.34 11.72 -4.64
CA GLU A 84 -2.13 12.85 -4.11
C GLU A 84 -3.61 12.50 -4.01
N ARG A 85 -4.15 11.79 -4.97
CA ARG A 85 -5.54 11.31 -4.91
C ARG A 85 -5.75 10.36 -3.73
N LEU A 86 -4.82 9.44 -3.51
CA LEU A 86 -4.90 8.49 -2.39
C LEU A 86 -4.79 9.22 -1.04
N ARG A 87 -3.87 10.17 -0.92
CA ARG A 87 -3.72 10.98 0.29
C ARG A 87 -5.00 11.73 0.61
N SER A 88 -5.58 12.39 -0.38
CA SER A 88 -6.85 13.11 -0.21
C SER A 88 -7.96 12.16 0.22
N GLY A 89 -8.01 10.98 -0.38
CA GLY A 89 -8.98 9.96 -0.01
C GLY A 89 -8.86 9.51 1.44
N LEU A 90 -7.64 9.31 1.92
CA LEU A 90 -7.40 8.92 3.31
C LEU A 90 -7.81 10.04 4.29
N VAL A 91 -7.57 11.29 3.93
CA VAL A 91 -8.03 12.43 4.74
C VAL A 91 -9.57 12.45 4.82
N GLU A 92 -10.25 12.24 3.70
CA GLU A 92 -11.72 12.15 3.66
C GLU A 92 -12.26 10.99 4.49
N ASP A 93 -11.49 9.91 4.62
CA ASP A 93 -11.84 8.73 5.41
C ASP A 93 -11.42 8.86 6.89
N ASP A 94 -11.15 10.06 7.37
CA ASP A 94 -10.75 10.38 8.74
C ASP A 94 -9.37 9.81 9.15
N TRP A 95 -8.49 9.57 8.18
CA TRP A 95 -7.13 9.09 8.40
C TRP A 95 -6.05 10.15 8.18
N GLY A 96 -6.46 11.42 8.11
CA GLY A 96 -5.56 12.53 7.83
C GLY A 96 -4.38 12.66 8.80
N GLU A 97 -4.57 12.29 10.07
CA GLU A 97 -3.50 12.35 11.07
C GLU A 97 -2.32 11.41 10.75
N PHE A 98 -2.56 10.36 9.93
CA PHE A 98 -1.54 9.39 9.53
C PHE A 98 -0.94 9.71 8.17
N VAL A 99 -1.40 10.76 7.50
CA VAL A 99 -0.93 11.16 6.18
C VAL A 99 0.09 12.28 6.32
N PRO A 100 1.38 12.05 5.95
CA PRO A 100 2.40 13.10 6.03
C PRO A 100 2.03 14.31 5.17
N ALA A 101 2.39 15.49 5.61
CA ALA A 101 2.16 16.72 4.85
C ALA A 101 2.96 16.73 3.54
N ARG A 102 4.14 16.07 3.54
CA ARG A 102 5.00 15.91 2.36
C ARG A 102 5.43 14.46 2.22
N LEU A 103 5.40 13.97 0.99
CA LEU A 103 5.89 12.66 0.63
C LEU A 103 6.94 12.82 -0.47
N ASP A 104 8.12 13.29 -0.08
CA ASP A 104 9.29 13.32 -0.95
C ASP A 104 10.36 12.39 -0.39
N SER A 105 11.46 12.23 -1.12
CA SER A 105 12.55 11.34 -0.69
C SER A 105 13.18 11.78 0.64
N ALA A 106 13.15 13.07 0.97
CA ALA A 106 13.65 13.57 2.24
C ALA A 106 12.74 13.19 3.40
N ALA A 107 11.42 13.15 3.18
CA ALA A 107 10.46 12.74 4.19
C ALA A 107 10.49 11.24 4.47
N LEU A 108 10.97 10.44 3.51
CA LEU A 108 11.07 8.99 3.62
C LEU A 108 12.43 8.51 4.12
N ALA A 109 13.40 9.39 4.18
CA ALA A 109 14.77 9.06 4.59
C ALA A 109 14.89 8.78 6.11
#